data_fd2b3481e1d09664d94e30b036c418e1
#
_entry.id   fd2b3481e1d09664d94e30b036c418e1
#
_cell.length_a   1.000
_cell.length_b   1.000
_cell.length_c   1.000
_cell.angle_alpha   90.00
_cell.angle_beta   90.00
_cell.angle_gamma   90.00
#
_symmetry.space_group_name_H-M   'P 1'
#
loop_
_entity.id
_entity.type
_entity.pdbx_description
1 polymer ?
#
loop_
_entity_poly.entity_id
_entity_poly.type
_entity_poly.pdbx_seq_one_letter_code
_entity_poly.pdbx_strand_id
1 'polypeptide(L)'
;MTLGNILSTLALTTLALVPLAGRATPAPAPAPTMAPAGMAVPVQSAPKAATNSTADHSKFEALKKTFTSGPEVTKACLACHTEAAKQVQKTKHWTWEFMNPDTKQRLGKRNIINNFCTAVPSNYEFCTACHVGYGWKDENFDFAAQDNVDCLVCHDTTGTYRKLPGLAGHPPYKDVEFPPHSGKIVKAPDLGQVARNVGKTSRATCGACHFYGGGGDAVKHGDIDSSLRMPGKYLDAHMAKDGLDFTCGTCHATSGHDVPGSRYAPTATDEKAGAHMRGRKDVNPSTCQACHGTRPHPASMAKLNDHTDKLACQTCHIPEFARGGIATKMSWDWSTAGKLDKDGKPMKLKDSAGRDAYDSKKGDFKYEANVIPEYIWFNGKVNYTLRDTKLDPSRIIRINSFEGAPDDGKSKVWPIKVFRGKQPYDTATNTLLIPHTFGDDDSAYWSNFNWDKALEAGMKAAGGSFSGQYGFVSTEMSWPITHMVAPKDDALTCQQCHGANGRLDKVPGLYMPGRDANPWLDKAGWGIALLTLLGVLAHGGVRILMA
;
A
#
# COMPACT_ATOMS: atom_id res chain seq x y z
N MET A 1 57.14 53.35 -51.34
CA MET A 1 56.77 52.63 -52.56
C MET A 1 55.94 51.45 -52.12
N THR A 2 54.71 51.57 -52.46
CA THR A 2 53.61 50.65 -52.79
C THR A 2 53.11 49.67 -51.72
N LEU A 3 51.97 50.08 -51.14
CA LEU A 3 50.97 49.21 -50.56
C LEU A 3 50.52 48.19 -51.63
N GLY A 4 50.60 46.94 -51.33
CA GLY A 4 50.02 45.83 -52.11
C GLY A 4 49.26 44.88 -51.25
N ASN A 5 47.98 44.97 -51.38
CA ASN A 5 46.94 43.99 -51.19
C ASN A 5 47.26 42.67 -50.43
N ILE A 6 46.73 42.55 -49.21
CA ILE A 6 46.32 41.26 -48.69
C ILE A 6 44.88 41.42 -48.23
N LEU A 7 43.92 41.17 -49.12
CA LEU A 7 42.56 40.78 -48.85
C LEU A 7 42.60 39.28 -48.61
N SER A 8 42.63 38.87 -47.37
CA SER A 8 42.43 37.50 -47.00
C SER A 8 41.03 37.35 -46.33
N THR A 9 40.21 36.73 -47.05
CA THR A 9 38.90 36.25 -46.79
C THR A 9 38.63 35.87 -45.30
N LEU A 10 37.88 36.72 -44.59
CA LEU A 10 37.21 36.30 -43.39
C LEU A 10 36.03 35.39 -43.80
N ALA A 11 36.19 34.10 -43.64
CA ALA A 11 35.08 33.16 -43.67
C ALA A 11 34.18 33.40 -42.45
N LEU A 12 33.08 34.08 -42.64
CA LEU A 12 31.97 34.08 -41.69
C LEU A 12 31.41 32.66 -41.65
N THR A 13 31.77 31.90 -40.63
CA THR A 13 31.00 30.72 -40.25
C THR A 13 29.74 31.20 -39.60
N THR A 14 28.69 31.26 -40.36
CA THR A 14 27.31 31.36 -39.85
C THR A 14 27.01 30.11 -39.03
N LEU A 15 26.99 30.27 -37.70
CA LEU A 15 26.41 29.28 -36.82
C LEU A 15 24.91 29.19 -37.16
N ALA A 16 24.55 28.19 -37.94
CA ALA A 16 23.14 27.84 -38.15
C ALA A 16 22.57 27.41 -36.79
N LEU A 17 21.70 28.23 -36.20
CA LEU A 17 20.78 27.85 -35.15
C LEU A 17 19.86 26.77 -35.73
N VAL A 18 20.20 25.52 -35.46
CA VAL A 18 19.27 24.40 -35.65
C VAL A 18 18.21 24.56 -34.57
N PRO A 19 16.92 24.77 -34.91
CA PRO A 19 15.88 24.72 -33.92
C PRO A 19 15.84 23.29 -33.38
N LEU A 20 16.05 23.14 -32.07
CA LEU A 20 15.73 21.92 -31.37
C LEU A 20 14.22 21.68 -31.57
N ALA A 21 13.90 20.85 -32.55
CA ALA A 21 12.58 20.29 -32.67
C ALA A 21 12.29 19.55 -31.36
N GLY A 22 11.37 20.11 -30.58
CA GLY A 22 10.85 19.45 -29.40
C GLY A 22 10.37 18.07 -29.83
N ARG A 23 10.99 17.03 -29.31
CA ARG A 23 10.43 15.68 -29.41
C ARG A 23 9.10 15.74 -28.67
N ALA A 24 8.02 15.73 -29.43
CA ALA A 24 6.71 15.47 -28.91
C ALA A 24 6.80 14.14 -28.12
N THR A 25 6.47 14.21 -26.85
CA THR A 25 6.23 13.01 -26.05
C THR A 25 5.20 12.17 -26.80
N PRO A 26 5.46 10.89 -27.07
CA PRO A 26 4.43 10.04 -27.67
C PRO A 26 3.21 10.09 -26.75
N ALA A 27 2.04 10.33 -27.33
CA ALA A 27 0.78 10.23 -26.62
C ALA A 27 0.72 8.86 -25.93
N PRO A 28 0.24 8.77 -24.69
CA PRO A 28 0.07 7.49 -24.03
C PRO A 28 -0.78 6.60 -24.92
N ALA A 29 -0.33 5.37 -25.13
CA ALA A 29 -1.08 4.37 -25.87
C ALA A 29 -2.50 4.28 -25.28
N PRO A 30 -3.55 4.15 -26.10
CA PRO A 30 -4.90 4.03 -25.58
C PRO A 30 -4.94 2.87 -24.59
N ALA A 31 -5.41 3.14 -23.38
CA ALA A 31 -5.61 2.14 -22.37
C ALA A 31 -6.46 1.01 -22.96
N PRO A 32 -6.10 -0.25 -22.73
CA PRO A 32 -6.94 -1.35 -23.19
C PRO A 32 -8.34 -1.14 -22.64
N THR A 33 -9.34 -1.19 -23.52
CA THR A 33 -10.75 -1.09 -23.17
C THR A 33 -11.07 -2.16 -22.12
N MET A 34 -11.15 -1.76 -20.87
CA MET A 34 -11.51 -2.65 -19.79
C MET A 34 -12.99 -2.98 -19.88
N ALA A 35 -13.28 -4.26 -19.96
CA ALA A 35 -14.62 -4.77 -19.70
C ALA A 35 -15.11 -4.23 -18.33
N PRO A 36 -16.42 -3.95 -18.17
CA PRO A 36 -16.93 -3.38 -16.94
C PRO A 36 -16.55 -4.25 -15.74
N ALA A 37 -15.99 -3.64 -14.73
CA ALA A 37 -15.58 -4.29 -13.48
C ALA A 37 -16.80 -4.73 -12.66
N GLY A 38 -17.55 -5.66 -13.22
CA GLY A 38 -18.34 -6.57 -12.42
C GLY A 38 -17.36 -7.56 -11.80
N MET A 39 -17.36 -7.71 -10.47
CA MET A 39 -16.56 -8.69 -9.76
C MET A 39 -16.92 -10.12 -10.16
N ALA A 40 -16.58 -10.51 -11.38
CA ALA A 40 -16.49 -11.89 -11.80
C ALA A 40 -14.99 -12.20 -11.85
N VAL A 41 -14.45 -12.68 -10.73
CA VAL A 41 -13.16 -13.37 -10.78
C VAL A 41 -13.42 -14.64 -11.61
N PRO A 42 -12.84 -14.78 -12.82
CA PRO A 42 -12.90 -16.04 -13.52
C PRO A 42 -12.25 -17.09 -12.61
N VAL A 43 -12.93 -18.16 -12.34
CA VAL A 43 -12.33 -19.36 -11.75
C VAL A 43 -11.47 -19.98 -12.87
N GLN A 44 -10.30 -19.41 -13.09
CA GLN A 44 -9.25 -20.15 -13.76
C GLN A 44 -8.70 -21.10 -12.72
N SER A 45 -8.76 -22.40 -13.02
CA SER A 45 -8.01 -23.41 -12.29
C SER A 45 -6.56 -22.93 -12.20
N ALA A 46 -6.13 -22.57 -10.99
CA ALA A 46 -4.74 -22.19 -10.77
C ALA A 46 -3.85 -23.33 -11.28
N PRO A 47 -2.77 -23.05 -12.00
CA PRO A 47 -1.79 -24.08 -12.33
C PRO A 47 -1.37 -24.72 -10.99
N LYS A 48 -1.38 -26.05 -10.95
CA LYS A 48 -1.04 -26.83 -9.76
C LYS A 48 0.32 -26.33 -9.25
N ALA A 49 0.30 -25.52 -8.19
CA ALA A 49 1.54 -25.01 -7.61
C ALA A 49 2.41 -26.19 -7.24
N ALA A 50 3.67 -26.19 -7.69
CA ALA A 50 4.60 -27.24 -7.32
C ALA A 50 4.68 -27.30 -5.80
N THR A 51 4.13 -28.34 -5.21
CA THR A 51 4.14 -28.54 -3.76
C THR A 51 5.58 -28.86 -3.37
N ASN A 52 6.30 -27.88 -2.82
CA ASN A 52 7.60 -28.13 -2.18
C ASN A 52 7.41 -28.67 -0.76
N SER A 53 6.32 -29.37 -0.51
CA SER A 53 6.10 -30.10 0.72
C SER A 53 6.98 -31.34 0.72
N THR A 54 7.63 -31.64 1.84
CA THR A 54 8.39 -32.88 2.04
C THR A 54 7.47 -34.06 2.34
N ALA A 55 6.20 -33.83 2.61
CA ALA A 55 5.18 -34.82 2.89
C ALA A 55 4.00 -34.70 1.90
N ASP A 56 3.55 -35.86 1.40
CA ASP A 56 2.36 -35.95 0.56
C ASP A 56 1.11 -36.13 1.43
N HIS A 57 0.42 -35.02 1.70
CA HIS A 57 -0.77 -35.00 2.57
C HIS A 57 -1.92 -35.84 2.03
N SER A 58 -1.95 -36.16 0.73
CA SER A 58 -2.98 -37.01 0.14
C SER A 58 -2.93 -38.46 0.64
N LYS A 59 -1.79 -38.88 1.19
CA LYS A 59 -1.55 -40.25 1.70
C LYS A 59 -1.95 -40.46 3.16
N PHE A 60 -2.25 -39.36 3.90
CA PHE A 60 -2.58 -39.50 5.32
C PHE A 60 -4.07 -39.84 5.53
N GLU A 61 -4.32 -40.98 6.20
CA GLU A 61 -5.68 -41.45 6.49
C GLU A 61 -6.50 -40.42 7.27
N ALA A 62 -5.88 -39.69 8.20
CA ALA A 62 -6.53 -38.65 9.00
C ALA A 62 -7.15 -37.53 8.14
N LEU A 63 -6.70 -37.35 6.89
CA LEU A 63 -7.19 -36.33 5.96
C LEU A 63 -8.14 -36.87 4.88
N LYS A 64 -8.40 -38.17 4.85
CA LYS A 64 -9.29 -38.80 3.85
C LYS A 64 -10.78 -38.74 4.21
N LYS A 65 -11.12 -38.31 5.41
CA LYS A 65 -12.49 -38.16 5.86
C LYS A 65 -13.13 -36.88 5.33
N THR A 66 -14.45 -36.81 5.38
CA THR A 66 -15.20 -35.57 5.18
C THR A 66 -15.05 -34.69 6.41
N PHE A 67 -14.73 -33.41 6.20
CA PHE A 67 -14.70 -32.40 7.26
C PHE A 67 -15.92 -31.48 7.12
N THR A 68 -16.57 -31.21 8.24
CA THR A 68 -17.77 -30.35 8.28
C THR A 68 -17.45 -28.92 8.72
N SER A 69 -16.26 -28.69 9.28
CA SER A 69 -15.83 -27.37 9.74
C SER A 69 -14.32 -27.16 9.63
N GLY A 70 -13.89 -25.89 9.58
CA GLY A 70 -12.47 -25.51 9.59
C GLY A 70 -11.73 -25.97 10.86
N PRO A 71 -12.31 -25.78 12.08
CA PRO A 71 -11.71 -26.28 13.32
C PRO A 71 -11.44 -27.80 13.32
N GLU A 72 -12.30 -28.61 12.70
CA GLU A 72 -12.04 -30.05 12.56
C GLU A 72 -10.81 -30.34 11.71
N VAL A 73 -10.58 -29.57 10.64
CA VAL A 73 -9.37 -29.68 9.81
C VAL A 73 -8.15 -29.29 10.63
N THR A 74 -8.22 -28.18 11.35
CA THR A 74 -7.10 -27.73 12.19
C THR A 74 -6.75 -28.75 13.25
N LYS A 75 -7.75 -29.35 13.91
CA LYS A 75 -7.51 -30.43 14.88
C LYS A 75 -6.78 -31.62 14.25
N ALA A 76 -7.12 -31.98 13.02
CA ALA A 76 -6.40 -33.05 12.30
C ALA A 76 -4.96 -32.63 11.96
N CYS A 77 -4.72 -31.38 11.58
CA CYS A 77 -3.38 -30.84 11.35
C CYS A 77 -2.51 -30.87 12.60
N LEU A 78 -3.07 -30.48 13.75
CA LEU A 78 -2.36 -30.39 15.03
C LEU A 78 -1.96 -31.75 15.59
N ALA A 79 -2.55 -32.84 15.14
CA ALA A 79 -2.08 -34.19 15.50
C ALA A 79 -0.64 -34.48 15.07
N CYS A 80 -0.16 -33.80 14.01
CA CYS A 80 1.21 -33.90 13.52
C CYS A 80 2.00 -32.59 13.69
N HIS A 81 1.36 -31.44 13.48
CA HIS A 81 1.95 -30.09 13.58
C HIS A 81 1.71 -29.47 14.96
N THR A 82 2.15 -30.15 16.03
CA THR A 82 1.79 -29.86 17.42
C THR A 82 2.13 -28.46 17.93
N GLU A 83 3.08 -27.77 17.32
CA GLU A 83 3.50 -26.43 17.74
C GLU A 83 2.97 -25.30 16.82
N ALA A 84 2.40 -25.66 15.66
CA ALA A 84 2.06 -24.68 14.63
C ALA A 84 1.03 -23.65 15.12
N ALA A 85 -0.04 -24.09 15.78
CA ALA A 85 -1.06 -23.19 16.32
C ALA A 85 -0.47 -22.22 17.35
N LYS A 86 0.35 -22.71 18.28
CA LYS A 86 1.04 -21.87 19.29
C LYS A 86 1.95 -20.83 18.67
N GLN A 87 2.59 -21.15 17.54
CA GLN A 87 3.40 -20.18 16.78
C GLN A 87 2.52 -19.09 16.15
N VAL A 88 1.45 -19.50 15.44
CA VAL A 88 0.49 -18.57 14.83
C VAL A 88 -0.14 -17.66 15.87
N GLN A 89 -0.53 -18.19 17.04
CA GLN A 89 -1.18 -17.44 18.11
C GLN A 89 -0.32 -16.31 18.70
N LYS A 90 1.00 -16.35 18.52
CA LYS A 90 1.92 -15.27 18.91
C LYS A 90 2.04 -14.15 17.87
N THR A 91 1.50 -14.35 16.66
CA THR A 91 1.69 -13.43 15.54
C THR A 91 0.65 -12.31 15.51
N LYS A 92 1.00 -11.24 14.80
CA LYS A 92 0.07 -10.12 14.50
C LYS A 92 -1.13 -10.56 13.64
N HIS A 93 -0.99 -11.62 12.84
CA HIS A 93 -2.08 -12.18 12.04
C HIS A 93 -3.19 -12.80 12.90
N TRP A 94 -2.83 -13.30 14.09
CA TRP A 94 -3.77 -13.85 15.07
C TRP A 94 -4.25 -12.80 16.05
N THR A 95 -3.33 -12.12 16.74
CA THR A 95 -3.72 -11.20 17.82
C THR A 95 -4.39 -9.93 17.32
N TRP A 96 -4.10 -9.53 16.08
CA TRP A 96 -4.45 -8.20 15.54
C TRP A 96 -4.08 -7.05 16.48
N GLU A 97 -3.10 -7.31 17.31
CA GLU A 97 -2.58 -6.37 18.30
C GLU A 97 -1.06 -6.25 18.17
N PHE A 98 -0.56 -5.08 18.44
CA PHE A 98 0.85 -4.76 18.40
C PHE A 98 1.16 -3.65 19.39
N MET A 99 2.08 -3.91 20.32
CA MET A 99 2.62 -2.88 21.19
C MET A 99 3.79 -2.22 20.47
N ASN A 100 3.62 -0.95 20.09
CA ASN A 100 4.68 -0.21 19.42
C ASN A 100 5.81 0.07 20.43
N PRO A 101 7.06 -0.36 20.19
CA PRO A 101 8.15 -0.19 21.14
C PRO A 101 8.57 1.27 21.32
N ASP A 102 8.36 2.13 20.31
CA ASP A 102 8.79 3.53 20.32
C ASP A 102 7.73 4.45 20.93
N THR A 103 6.48 4.32 20.49
CA THR A 103 5.37 5.18 20.93
C THR A 103 4.64 4.66 22.17
N LYS A 104 4.88 3.41 22.56
CA LYS A 104 4.17 2.70 23.65
C LYS A 104 2.66 2.60 23.42
N GLN A 105 2.19 2.83 22.20
CA GLN A 105 0.79 2.70 21.84
C GLN A 105 0.44 1.24 21.59
N ARG A 106 -0.72 0.81 22.12
CA ARG A 106 -1.32 -0.47 21.77
C ARG A 106 -2.04 -0.31 20.44
N LEU A 107 -1.44 -0.78 19.37
CA LEU A 107 -1.89 -0.68 18.00
C LEU A 107 -2.42 -2.03 17.51
N GLY A 108 -2.68 -2.12 16.24
CA GLY A 108 -3.23 -3.32 15.60
C GLY A 108 -4.63 -3.08 15.08
N LYS A 109 -5.09 -3.97 14.22
CA LYS A 109 -6.36 -3.80 13.51
C LYS A 109 -7.57 -3.73 14.45
N ARG A 110 -7.49 -4.36 15.62
CA ARG A 110 -8.54 -4.34 16.64
C ARG A 110 -8.56 -3.06 17.50
N ASN A 111 -7.49 -2.26 17.51
CA ASN A 111 -7.31 -1.12 18.41
C ASN A 111 -7.36 0.23 17.70
N ILE A 112 -7.28 0.27 16.37
CA ILE A 112 -7.27 1.53 15.61
C ILE A 112 -8.60 1.78 14.90
N ILE A 113 -8.96 3.05 14.82
CA ILE A 113 -10.00 3.54 13.92
C ILE A 113 -9.31 3.97 12.64
N ASN A 114 -9.73 3.42 11.50
CA ASN A 114 -9.18 3.77 10.20
C ASN A 114 -10.15 4.66 9.42
N ASN A 115 -9.64 5.39 8.41
CA ASN A 115 -10.49 6.28 7.61
C ASN A 115 -10.88 5.68 6.24
N PHE A 116 -10.43 4.46 5.93
CA PHE A 116 -10.81 3.76 4.69
C PHE A 116 -12.01 2.82 4.87
N CYS A 117 -12.53 2.68 6.07
CA CYS A 117 -13.76 1.98 6.45
C CYS A 117 -14.22 2.51 7.82
N THR A 118 -14.02 1.75 8.91
CA THR A 118 -14.30 2.12 10.29
C THR A 118 -13.32 1.40 11.22
N ALA A 119 -13.82 0.69 12.22
CA ALA A 119 -13.05 -0.13 13.14
C ALA A 119 -13.58 -1.55 13.23
N VAL A 120 -12.80 -2.46 13.76
CA VAL A 120 -13.18 -3.87 13.96
C VAL A 120 -14.22 -4.04 15.08
N PRO A 121 -14.05 -3.39 16.26
CA PRO A 121 -15.08 -3.48 17.30
C PRO A 121 -16.46 -3.15 16.74
N SER A 122 -17.46 -3.90 17.15
CA SER A 122 -18.85 -3.91 16.68
C SER A 122 -19.10 -4.39 15.22
N ASN A 123 -18.03 -4.66 14.45
CA ASN A 123 -18.13 -5.12 13.05
C ASN A 123 -17.32 -6.42 12.84
N TYR A 124 -17.18 -7.23 13.89
CA TYR A 124 -16.29 -8.39 13.91
C TYR A 124 -16.56 -9.36 12.77
N GLU A 125 -17.80 -9.84 12.61
CA GLU A 125 -18.13 -10.86 11.61
C GLU A 125 -17.75 -10.47 10.19
N PHE A 126 -17.92 -9.19 9.86
CA PHE A 126 -17.53 -8.64 8.56
C PHE A 126 -16.01 -8.52 8.42
N CYS A 127 -15.34 -7.96 9.44
CA CYS A 127 -13.92 -7.64 9.40
C CYS A 127 -13.03 -8.87 9.48
N THR A 128 -13.46 -9.92 10.21
CA THR A 128 -12.64 -11.10 10.52
C THR A 128 -12.52 -12.11 9.38
N ALA A 129 -13.15 -11.87 8.24
CA ALA A 129 -12.85 -12.60 7.01
C ALA A 129 -11.34 -12.65 6.67
N CYS A 130 -10.59 -11.60 7.07
CA CYS A 130 -9.13 -11.53 6.89
C CYS A 130 -8.34 -12.00 8.13
N HIS A 131 -9.00 -12.50 9.18
CA HIS A 131 -8.33 -13.07 10.35
C HIS A 131 -7.87 -14.49 10.06
N VAL A 132 -6.72 -14.90 10.61
CA VAL A 132 -6.19 -16.26 10.44
C VAL A 132 -6.81 -17.25 11.43
N GLY A 133 -8.10 -17.06 11.73
CA GLY A 133 -8.87 -17.90 12.64
C GLY A 133 -10.35 -17.93 12.31
N TYR A 134 -11.05 -18.82 13.00
CA TYR A 134 -12.47 -19.11 12.86
C TYR A 134 -13.25 -18.59 14.07
N GLY A 135 -14.47 -18.08 13.85
CA GLY A 135 -15.44 -17.82 14.90
C GLY A 135 -15.26 -16.52 15.68
N TRP A 136 -14.44 -15.58 15.20
CA TRP A 136 -14.31 -14.27 15.86
C TRP A 136 -15.46 -13.35 15.45
N LYS A 137 -16.55 -13.41 16.20
CA LYS A 137 -17.80 -12.66 15.96
C LYS A 137 -18.04 -11.52 16.96
N ASP A 138 -17.37 -11.53 18.11
CA ASP A 138 -17.55 -10.56 19.20
C ASP A 138 -16.28 -10.46 20.07
N GLU A 139 -16.35 -9.71 21.15
CA GLU A 139 -15.26 -9.51 22.11
C GLU A 139 -14.89 -10.76 22.93
N ASN A 140 -15.74 -11.78 22.95
CA ASN A 140 -15.55 -13.01 23.72
C ASN A 140 -14.76 -14.08 22.96
N PHE A 141 -14.13 -13.72 21.84
CA PHE A 141 -13.34 -14.65 21.05
C PHE A 141 -12.19 -15.25 21.88
N ASP A 142 -12.12 -16.58 21.92
CA ASP A 142 -11.05 -17.29 22.62
C ASP A 142 -9.75 -17.33 21.81
N PHE A 143 -8.84 -16.43 22.13
CA PHE A 143 -7.52 -16.38 21.52
C PHE A 143 -6.60 -17.55 21.93
N ALA A 144 -6.97 -18.36 22.93
CA ALA A 144 -6.19 -19.52 23.36
C ALA A 144 -6.61 -20.82 22.64
N ALA A 145 -7.77 -20.84 22.00
CA ALA A 145 -8.29 -22.00 21.29
C ALA A 145 -7.43 -22.31 20.05
N GLN A 146 -6.65 -23.37 20.11
CA GLN A 146 -5.74 -23.77 19.02
C GLN A 146 -6.52 -24.27 17.80
N ASP A 147 -7.65 -24.93 17.99
CA ASP A 147 -8.50 -25.45 16.91
C ASP A 147 -9.10 -24.32 16.06
N ASN A 148 -9.18 -23.10 16.59
CA ASN A 148 -9.67 -21.93 15.86
C ASN A 148 -8.62 -21.32 14.93
N VAL A 149 -7.36 -21.80 14.90
CA VAL A 149 -6.35 -21.33 13.95
C VAL A 149 -6.68 -21.85 12.55
N ASP A 150 -6.74 -20.96 11.57
CA ASP A 150 -7.01 -21.30 10.17
C ASP A 150 -5.72 -21.56 9.40
N CYS A 151 -5.30 -22.81 9.31
CA CYS A 151 -4.13 -23.21 8.55
C CYS A 151 -4.37 -23.09 7.04
N LEU A 152 -5.59 -23.37 6.58
CA LEU A 152 -5.94 -23.47 5.17
C LEU A 152 -5.86 -22.10 4.45
N VAL A 153 -6.18 -21.02 5.12
CA VAL A 153 -6.17 -19.67 4.50
C VAL A 153 -4.80 -19.28 3.96
N CYS A 154 -3.72 -19.80 4.55
CA CYS A 154 -2.35 -19.59 4.11
C CYS A 154 -1.81 -20.73 3.26
N HIS A 155 -2.22 -21.97 3.51
CA HIS A 155 -1.60 -23.17 2.95
C HIS A 155 -2.40 -23.83 1.81
N ASP A 156 -3.59 -23.33 1.46
CA ASP A 156 -4.35 -23.83 0.32
C ASP A 156 -3.60 -23.68 -1.01
N THR A 157 -3.49 -24.79 -1.76
CA THR A 157 -2.96 -24.77 -3.14
C THR A 157 -4.02 -25.11 -4.19
N THR A 158 -5.24 -25.40 -3.78
CA THR A 158 -6.35 -25.69 -4.71
C THR A 158 -6.93 -24.44 -5.34
N GLY A 159 -6.79 -23.28 -4.66
CA GLY A 159 -7.41 -22.01 -5.03
C GLY A 159 -8.92 -21.98 -4.79
N THR A 160 -9.49 -22.98 -4.12
CA THR A 160 -10.93 -23.06 -3.84
C THR A 160 -11.30 -22.53 -2.45
N TYR A 161 -10.33 -22.44 -1.53
CA TYR A 161 -10.56 -21.98 -0.17
C TYR A 161 -10.76 -20.47 -0.14
N ARG A 162 -11.90 -20.02 0.37
CA ARG A 162 -12.26 -18.59 0.47
C ARG A 162 -12.99 -18.31 1.77
N LYS A 163 -12.68 -17.16 2.37
CA LYS A 163 -13.42 -16.60 3.50
C LYS A 163 -14.22 -15.40 3.02
N LEU A 164 -15.46 -15.31 3.45
CA LEU A 164 -16.35 -14.21 3.05
C LEU A 164 -16.63 -13.31 4.25
N PRO A 165 -16.78 -11.98 4.03
CA PRO A 165 -17.30 -11.09 5.05
C PRO A 165 -18.67 -11.53 5.56
N GLY A 166 -18.91 -11.41 6.86
CA GLY A 166 -20.17 -11.83 7.51
C GLY A 166 -20.19 -13.27 8.02
N LEU A 167 -19.10 -14.04 7.85
CA LEU A 167 -19.00 -15.41 8.34
C LEU A 167 -18.02 -15.56 9.51
N ALA A 168 -17.75 -14.49 10.25
CA ALA A 168 -16.87 -14.50 11.42
C ALA A 168 -15.53 -15.24 11.21
N GLY A 169 -14.96 -15.14 10.00
CA GLY A 169 -13.71 -15.81 9.64
C GLY A 169 -13.83 -17.26 9.19
N HIS A 170 -15.03 -17.81 9.10
CA HIS A 170 -15.25 -19.13 8.49
C HIS A 170 -15.28 -19.04 6.95
N PRO A 171 -14.89 -20.11 6.23
CA PRO A 171 -15.31 -20.30 4.85
C PRO A 171 -16.82 -20.64 4.81
N PRO A 172 -17.49 -20.47 3.67
CA PRO A 172 -18.85 -21.00 3.53
C PRO A 172 -18.82 -22.53 3.59
N TYR A 173 -19.66 -23.12 4.45
CA TYR A 173 -19.80 -24.59 4.57
C TYR A 173 -20.91 -25.16 3.68
N LYS A 174 -21.64 -24.32 2.99
CA LYS A 174 -22.59 -24.60 1.92
C LYS A 174 -22.49 -23.53 0.85
N ASP A 175 -22.98 -23.80 -0.33
CA ASP A 175 -23.07 -22.80 -1.39
C ASP A 175 -23.86 -21.58 -0.90
N VAL A 176 -23.34 -20.39 -1.13
CA VAL A 176 -23.93 -19.13 -0.64
C VAL A 176 -23.93 -18.06 -1.72
N GLU A 177 -25.01 -17.31 -1.79
CA GLU A 177 -25.05 -16.12 -2.63
C GLU A 177 -24.23 -15.00 -2.00
N PHE A 178 -23.22 -14.51 -2.76
CA PHE A 178 -22.39 -13.41 -2.27
C PHE A 178 -21.92 -12.47 -3.40
N PRO A 179 -22.05 -11.13 -3.26
CA PRO A 179 -22.78 -10.44 -2.17
C PRO A 179 -24.27 -10.82 -2.14
N PRO A 180 -24.98 -10.67 -1.01
CA PRO A 180 -26.41 -10.93 -0.93
C PRO A 180 -27.19 -10.21 -2.04
N HIS A 181 -28.16 -10.86 -2.62
CA HIS A 181 -29.02 -10.36 -3.72
C HIS A 181 -28.27 -10.03 -5.03
N SER A 182 -27.11 -10.64 -5.25
CA SER A 182 -26.30 -10.44 -6.46
C SER A 182 -26.53 -11.48 -7.55
N GLY A 183 -27.21 -12.58 -7.24
CA GLY A 183 -27.35 -13.75 -8.10
C GLY A 183 -26.07 -14.59 -8.26
N LYS A 184 -24.97 -14.21 -7.57
CA LYS A 184 -23.67 -14.88 -7.68
C LYS A 184 -23.50 -15.92 -6.58
N ILE A 185 -23.41 -17.19 -6.95
CA ILE A 185 -23.19 -18.28 -6.00
C ILE A 185 -21.70 -18.52 -5.81
N VAL A 186 -21.24 -18.40 -4.57
CA VAL A 186 -19.91 -18.84 -4.13
C VAL A 186 -20.04 -20.28 -3.63
N LYS A 187 -19.26 -21.16 -4.26
CA LYS A 187 -19.24 -22.58 -3.89
C LYS A 187 -18.51 -22.80 -2.58
N ALA A 188 -19.06 -23.67 -1.73
CA ALA A 188 -18.35 -24.15 -0.54
C ALA A 188 -17.10 -24.95 -0.94
N PRO A 189 -15.95 -24.75 -0.29
CA PRO A 189 -14.76 -25.55 -0.55
C PRO A 189 -14.97 -26.98 0.00
N ASP A 190 -14.45 -27.99 -0.72
CA ASP A 190 -14.24 -29.30 -0.12
C ASP A 190 -13.03 -29.24 0.82
N LEU A 191 -13.31 -29.14 2.12
CA LEU A 191 -12.27 -28.99 3.14
C LEU A 191 -11.29 -30.18 3.17
N GLY A 192 -11.75 -31.40 2.89
CA GLY A 192 -10.89 -32.58 2.79
C GLY A 192 -9.96 -32.50 1.58
N GLN A 193 -10.47 -32.06 0.43
CA GLN A 193 -9.65 -31.82 -0.75
C GLN A 193 -8.60 -30.74 -0.48
N VAL A 194 -8.98 -29.64 0.12
CA VAL A 194 -8.05 -28.55 0.48
C VAL A 194 -6.98 -29.06 1.45
N ALA A 195 -7.36 -29.78 2.51
CA ALA A 195 -6.44 -30.32 3.51
C ALA A 195 -5.41 -31.30 2.91
N ARG A 196 -5.81 -32.09 1.91
CA ARG A 196 -4.91 -33.00 1.18
C ARG A 196 -3.99 -32.29 0.17
N ASN A 197 -4.28 -31.03 -0.15
CA ASN A 197 -3.53 -30.23 -1.13
C ASN A 197 -2.97 -28.95 -0.50
N VAL A 198 -2.39 -29.06 0.67
CA VAL A 198 -1.68 -27.95 1.33
C VAL A 198 -0.24 -27.82 0.84
N GLY A 199 0.29 -26.62 0.85
CA GLY A 199 1.64 -26.33 0.40
C GLY A 199 2.19 -25.01 0.91
N LYS A 200 3.18 -24.45 0.21
CA LYS A 200 3.73 -23.13 0.52
C LYS A 200 2.71 -22.04 0.27
N THR A 201 2.81 -20.98 1.05
CA THR A 201 2.05 -19.75 0.83
C THR A 201 2.34 -19.16 -0.56
N SER A 202 1.37 -18.48 -1.13
CA SER A 202 1.43 -17.93 -2.47
C SER A 202 0.91 -16.49 -2.52
N ARG A 203 1.12 -15.81 -3.66
CA ARG A 203 0.48 -14.51 -3.91
C ARG A 203 -1.04 -14.59 -3.84
N ALA A 204 -1.62 -15.74 -4.20
CA ALA A 204 -3.07 -15.94 -4.12
C ALA A 204 -3.55 -16.02 -2.67
N THR A 205 -2.86 -16.78 -1.80
CA THR A 205 -3.26 -16.92 -0.39
C THR A 205 -3.00 -15.65 0.42
N CYS A 206 -1.84 -15.00 0.27
CA CYS A 206 -1.59 -13.71 0.90
C CYS A 206 -2.55 -12.62 0.37
N GLY A 207 -2.72 -12.58 -0.95
CA GLY A 207 -3.57 -11.63 -1.65
C GLY A 207 -5.05 -11.74 -1.34
N ALA A 208 -5.54 -12.91 -0.91
CA ALA A 208 -6.93 -13.10 -0.49
C ALA A 208 -7.36 -12.08 0.59
N CYS A 209 -6.40 -11.65 1.43
CA CYS A 209 -6.64 -10.63 2.45
C CYS A 209 -5.98 -9.30 2.10
N HIS A 210 -4.71 -9.31 1.62
CA HIS A 210 -3.93 -8.10 1.45
C HIS A 210 -4.35 -7.26 0.24
N PHE A 211 -4.86 -7.86 -0.83
CA PHE A 211 -5.38 -7.12 -1.98
C PHE A 211 -6.71 -6.42 -1.67
N TYR A 212 -7.53 -7.02 -0.82
CA TYR A 212 -8.92 -6.61 -0.54
C TYR A 212 -9.11 -5.91 0.81
N GLY A 213 -8.03 -5.48 1.44
CA GLY A 213 -8.11 -4.72 2.68
C GLY A 213 -8.97 -3.46 2.54
N GLY A 214 -9.90 -3.24 3.49
CA GLY A 214 -10.86 -2.13 3.42
C GLY A 214 -12.14 -2.44 2.63
N GLY A 215 -12.37 -3.71 2.30
CA GLY A 215 -13.63 -4.19 1.71
C GLY A 215 -13.69 -4.11 0.19
N GLY A 216 -12.56 -4.01 -0.49
CA GLY A 216 -12.49 -4.04 -1.95
C GLY A 216 -11.05 -4.03 -2.46
N ASP A 217 -10.88 -4.39 -3.74
CA ASP A 217 -9.57 -4.40 -4.38
C ASP A 217 -8.96 -3.00 -4.38
N ALA A 218 -7.68 -2.90 -4.03
CA ALA A 218 -6.92 -1.65 -3.94
C ALA A 218 -7.51 -0.55 -3.02
N VAL A 219 -8.51 -0.85 -2.18
CA VAL A 219 -9.12 0.20 -1.33
C VAL A 219 -8.09 0.81 -0.40
N LYS A 220 -7.40 -0.03 0.37
CA LYS A 220 -6.50 0.40 1.44
C LYS A 220 -5.14 0.85 0.92
N HIS A 221 -4.48 -0.04 0.18
CA HIS A 221 -3.17 0.21 -0.39
C HIS A 221 -3.28 0.67 -1.84
N GLY A 222 -2.36 1.48 -2.30
CA GLY A 222 -2.25 1.85 -3.69
C GLY A 222 -1.18 1.05 -4.44
N ASP A 223 -0.37 0.33 -3.69
CA ASP A 223 0.77 -0.45 -4.14
C ASP A 223 0.62 -1.96 -3.91
N ILE A 224 -0.53 -2.39 -3.39
CA ILE A 224 -0.88 -3.80 -3.18
C ILE A 224 -2.33 -4.01 -3.62
N ASP A 225 -2.52 -4.70 -4.73
CA ASP A 225 -3.82 -5.05 -5.30
C ASP A 225 -3.74 -6.36 -6.10
N SER A 226 -4.87 -6.80 -6.67
CA SER A 226 -4.94 -8.09 -7.34
C SER A 226 -4.12 -8.18 -8.64
N SER A 227 -3.62 -7.08 -9.18
CA SER A 227 -2.69 -7.09 -10.32
C SER A 227 -1.35 -7.77 -9.97
N LEU A 228 -0.96 -7.75 -8.68
CA LEU A 228 0.22 -8.45 -8.19
C LEU A 228 0.07 -9.97 -8.09
N ARG A 229 -1.07 -10.54 -8.45
CA ARG A 229 -1.23 -11.99 -8.53
C ARG A 229 -0.37 -12.58 -9.64
N MET A 230 -0.34 -11.95 -10.80
CA MET A 230 0.46 -12.32 -11.96
C MET A 230 1.01 -11.06 -12.65
N PRO A 231 1.90 -10.30 -12.01
CA PRO A 231 2.39 -9.05 -12.58
C PRO A 231 3.35 -9.29 -13.75
N GLY A 232 3.29 -8.42 -14.74
CA GLY A 232 4.36 -8.26 -15.73
C GLY A 232 5.51 -7.44 -15.17
N LYS A 233 6.66 -7.49 -15.84
CA LYS A 233 7.91 -6.83 -15.41
C LYS A 233 7.76 -5.31 -15.26
N TYR A 234 6.94 -4.69 -16.07
CA TYR A 234 6.68 -3.24 -15.98
C TYR A 234 6.01 -2.84 -14.66
N LEU A 235 5.21 -3.75 -14.06
CA LEU A 235 4.48 -3.47 -12.82
C LEU A 235 5.37 -3.67 -11.59
N ASP A 236 6.06 -4.83 -11.52
CA ASP A 236 6.98 -5.12 -10.42
C ASP A 236 8.16 -5.98 -10.92
N ALA A 237 9.35 -5.42 -10.87
CA ALA A 237 10.56 -6.06 -11.37
C ALA A 237 10.94 -7.37 -10.65
N HIS A 238 10.54 -7.52 -9.37
CA HIS A 238 10.85 -8.71 -8.57
C HIS A 238 9.78 -9.79 -8.70
N MET A 239 8.50 -9.38 -8.76
CA MET A 239 7.37 -10.30 -8.76
C MET A 239 6.96 -10.73 -10.16
N ALA A 240 7.55 -10.15 -11.21
CA ALA A 240 7.22 -10.44 -12.60
C ALA A 240 7.25 -11.94 -12.88
N LYS A 241 6.16 -12.45 -13.46
CA LYS A 241 6.00 -13.87 -13.79
C LYS A 241 7.00 -14.36 -14.83
N ASP A 242 7.37 -13.48 -15.74
CA ASP A 242 8.37 -13.66 -16.80
C ASP A 242 9.78 -13.21 -16.38
N GLY A 243 10.01 -13.01 -15.09
CA GLY A 243 11.27 -12.56 -14.50
C GLY A 243 11.70 -13.40 -13.30
N LEU A 244 11.88 -12.77 -12.14
CA LEU A 244 12.32 -13.42 -10.91
C LEU A 244 11.20 -14.24 -10.24
N ASP A 245 9.95 -13.98 -10.57
CA ASP A 245 8.75 -14.65 -10.05
C ASP A 245 8.71 -14.73 -8.50
N PHE A 246 9.23 -13.69 -7.81
CA PHE A 246 9.26 -13.65 -6.35
C PHE A 246 7.83 -13.67 -5.80
N THR A 247 7.62 -14.49 -4.79
CA THR A 247 6.37 -14.49 -4.01
C THR A 247 6.48 -13.53 -2.84
N CYS A 248 5.36 -13.24 -2.17
CA CYS A 248 5.35 -12.43 -0.94
C CYS A 248 6.33 -12.99 0.10
N GLY A 249 6.37 -14.33 0.27
CA GLY A 249 7.27 -15.02 1.19
C GLY A 249 8.76 -14.94 0.83
N THR A 250 9.13 -14.44 -0.33
CA THR A 250 10.54 -14.23 -0.69
C THR A 250 11.13 -13.05 0.10
N CYS A 251 10.38 -11.93 0.18
CA CYS A 251 10.77 -10.77 0.98
C CYS A 251 10.27 -10.88 2.42
N HIS A 252 9.04 -11.37 2.62
CA HIS A 252 8.46 -11.62 3.95
C HIS A 252 8.78 -13.05 4.41
N ALA A 253 10.07 -13.38 4.45
CA ALA A 253 10.54 -14.71 4.81
C ALA A 253 10.18 -15.05 6.26
N THR A 254 9.33 -16.06 6.42
CA THR A 254 8.70 -16.42 7.69
C THR A 254 9.56 -17.40 8.47
N SER A 255 9.69 -17.20 9.77
CA SER A 255 10.29 -18.14 10.71
C SER A 255 9.32 -18.43 11.85
N GLY A 256 8.97 -19.70 12.07
CA GLY A 256 8.01 -20.08 13.13
C GLY A 256 6.67 -19.33 13.00
N HIS A 257 6.15 -19.16 11.79
CA HIS A 257 4.94 -18.40 11.43
C HIS A 257 5.01 -16.88 11.69
N ASP A 258 6.11 -16.33 12.23
CA ASP A 258 6.26 -14.90 12.35
C ASP A 258 6.67 -14.29 10.99
N VAL A 259 5.78 -13.51 10.41
CA VAL A 259 5.97 -12.83 9.11
C VAL A 259 6.55 -11.44 9.39
N PRO A 260 7.77 -11.11 8.88
CA PRO A 260 8.40 -9.82 9.12
C PRO A 260 7.65 -8.67 8.46
N GLY A 261 7.85 -7.48 9.01
CA GLY A 261 7.22 -6.24 8.55
C GLY A 261 5.99 -5.86 9.39
N SER A 262 5.77 -4.56 9.51
CA SER A 262 4.62 -4.00 10.21
C SER A 262 4.36 -2.58 9.73
N ARG A 263 3.12 -2.28 9.37
CA ARG A 263 2.71 -0.90 9.10
C ARG A 263 2.65 -0.01 10.36
N TYR A 264 2.64 -0.62 11.54
CA TYR A 264 2.58 0.08 12.83
C TYR A 264 3.97 0.46 13.36
N ALA A 265 5.01 -0.19 12.83
CA ALA A 265 6.40 0.11 13.04
C ALA A 265 7.17 -0.24 11.75
N PRO A 266 6.99 0.53 10.66
CA PRO A 266 7.70 0.26 9.41
C PRO A 266 9.19 0.54 9.59
N THR A 267 10.02 -0.29 8.98
CA THR A 267 11.47 -0.10 8.96
C THR A 267 11.83 1.00 7.95
N ALA A 268 12.18 2.17 8.43
CA ALA A 268 12.56 3.31 7.58
C ALA A 268 13.97 3.18 7.02
N THR A 269 14.88 2.63 7.82
CA THR A 269 16.28 2.37 7.44
C THR A 269 16.68 1.00 7.95
N ASP A 270 17.54 0.32 7.22
CA ASP A 270 18.11 -0.97 7.63
C ASP A 270 19.63 -0.82 7.74
N GLU A 271 20.10 -0.57 8.94
CA GLU A 271 21.53 -0.36 9.21
C GLU A 271 22.34 -1.66 9.14
N LYS A 272 21.67 -2.80 9.28
CA LYS A 272 22.28 -4.13 9.16
C LYS A 272 22.25 -4.67 7.72
N ALA A 273 22.11 -3.77 6.78
CA ALA A 273 21.97 -4.10 5.37
C ALA A 273 23.16 -4.91 4.85
N GLY A 274 22.84 -5.89 4.06
CA GLY A 274 23.77 -6.74 3.34
C GLY A 274 23.00 -7.61 2.37
N ALA A 275 23.68 -8.29 1.49
CA ALA A 275 23.04 -9.26 0.62
C ALA A 275 22.29 -10.31 1.47
N HIS A 276 21.04 -10.58 1.11
CA HIS A 276 20.25 -11.62 1.77
C HIS A 276 20.94 -12.97 1.56
N MET A 277 21.56 -13.49 2.62
CA MET A 277 22.18 -14.81 2.60
C MET A 277 21.30 -15.81 3.35
N ARG A 278 21.12 -16.96 2.75
CA ARG A 278 20.37 -18.06 3.35
C ARG A 278 20.97 -18.41 4.73
N GLY A 279 20.14 -18.39 5.76
CA GLY A 279 20.56 -18.68 7.14
C GLY A 279 20.97 -17.47 7.99
N ARG A 280 21.08 -16.27 7.44
CA ARG A 280 21.27 -15.05 8.26
C ARG A 280 19.95 -14.67 8.93
N LYS A 281 20.00 -14.53 10.27
CA LYS A 281 18.84 -14.14 11.11
C LYS A 281 18.82 -12.64 11.43
N ASP A 282 19.91 -11.95 11.16
CA ASP A 282 20.15 -10.55 11.52
C ASP A 282 19.73 -9.55 10.43
N VAL A 283 19.32 -10.04 9.27
CA VAL A 283 18.90 -9.23 8.13
C VAL A 283 17.38 -9.28 8.00
N ASN A 284 16.75 -8.11 7.91
CA ASN A 284 15.31 -8.02 7.62
C ASN A 284 15.07 -8.18 6.12
N PRO A 285 14.58 -9.34 5.64
CA PRO A 285 14.40 -9.58 4.21
C PRO A 285 13.30 -8.73 3.56
N SER A 286 12.45 -8.07 4.35
CA SER A 286 11.40 -7.20 3.82
C SER A 286 11.90 -5.77 3.50
N THR A 287 13.20 -5.50 3.62
CA THR A 287 13.81 -4.24 3.21
C THR A 287 14.56 -4.36 1.89
N CYS A 288 14.67 -3.27 1.14
CA CYS A 288 15.47 -3.24 -0.10
C CYS A 288 16.94 -3.55 0.20
N GLN A 289 17.46 -2.98 1.28
CA GLN A 289 18.84 -3.12 1.73
C GLN A 289 19.22 -4.56 2.08
N ALA A 290 18.26 -5.36 2.50
CA ALA A 290 18.52 -6.77 2.83
C ALA A 290 19.15 -7.56 1.66
N CYS A 291 18.83 -7.19 0.42
CA CYS A 291 19.36 -7.80 -0.80
C CYS A 291 20.33 -6.89 -1.54
N HIS A 292 20.04 -5.58 -1.59
CA HIS A 292 20.78 -4.63 -2.42
C HIS A 292 21.90 -3.87 -1.67
N GLY A 293 21.96 -4.00 -0.34
CA GLY A 293 22.89 -3.22 0.48
C GLY A 293 22.52 -1.74 0.57
N THR A 294 23.43 -0.94 1.15
CA THR A 294 23.21 0.50 1.35
C THR A 294 23.74 1.37 0.20
N ARG A 295 24.60 0.83 -0.66
CA ARG A 295 25.23 1.50 -1.80
C ARG A 295 25.05 0.65 -3.06
N PRO A 296 23.79 0.48 -3.58
CA PRO A 296 23.47 -0.50 -4.62
C PRO A 296 23.91 -0.09 -6.03
N HIS A 297 24.20 1.19 -6.27
CA HIS A 297 24.53 1.69 -7.60
C HIS A 297 26.02 1.52 -7.91
N PRO A 298 26.39 1.33 -9.19
CA PRO A 298 27.79 1.24 -9.60
C PRO A 298 28.62 2.45 -9.18
N ALA A 299 29.93 2.29 -9.03
CA ALA A 299 30.85 3.37 -8.67
C ALA A 299 30.82 4.55 -9.67
N SER A 300 30.54 4.28 -10.95
CA SER A 300 30.31 5.30 -11.98
C SER A 300 29.09 6.18 -11.74
N MET A 301 28.16 5.75 -10.85
CA MET A 301 26.96 6.45 -10.46
C MET A 301 26.98 6.82 -8.96
N ALA A 302 28.15 7.19 -8.43
CA ALA A 302 28.35 7.47 -7.00
C ALA A 302 27.31 8.45 -6.42
N LYS A 303 26.89 9.47 -7.19
CA LYS A 303 25.89 10.44 -6.77
C LYS A 303 24.52 9.80 -6.45
N LEU A 304 24.15 8.71 -7.12
CA LEU A 304 22.92 7.97 -6.77
C LEU A 304 23.07 7.26 -5.42
N ASN A 305 24.28 6.79 -5.09
CA ASN A 305 24.55 6.25 -3.76
C ASN A 305 24.54 7.33 -2.67
N ASP A 306 24.94 8.57 -2.97
CA ASP A 306 24.82 9.69 -2.02
C ASP A 306 23.34 10.03 -1.74
N HIS A 307 22.48 9.93 -2.77
CA HIS A 307 21.04 10.11 -2.56
C HIS A 307 20.45 9.12 -1.58
N THR A 308 20.96 7.89 -1.49
CA THR A 308 20.43 6.87 -0.55
C THR A 308 20.60 7.26 0.92
N ASP A 309 21.43 8.26 1.22
CA ASP A 309 21.59 8.77 2.59
C ASP A 309 20.36 9.58 3.05
N LYS A 310 19.65 10.23 2.11
CA LYS A 310 18.50 11.09 2.38
C LYS A 310 17.19 10.60 1.75
N LEU A 311 17.24 9.77 0.73
CA LEU A 311 16.08 9.27 0.01
C LEU A 311 15.92 7.76 0.23
N ALA A 312 14.71 7.31 0.52
CA ALA A 312 14.38 5.90 0.49
C ALA A 312 14.45 5.38 -0.95
N CYS A 313 14.82 4.11 -1.14
CA CYS A 313 14.93 3.50 -2.46
C CYS A 313 13.62 3.62 -3.26
N GLN A 314 12.49 3.48 -2.58
CA GLN A 314 11.15 3.58 -3.13
C GLN A 314 10.84 4.96 -3.72
N THR A 315 11.50 6.02 -3.24
CA THR A 315 11.31 7.38 -3.76
C THR A 315 11.62 7.49 -5.24
N CYS A 316 12.64 6.76 -5.71
CA CYS A 316 13.02 6.72 -7.11
C CYS A 316 12.45 5.49 -7.85
N HIS A 317 12.46 4.32 -7.20
CA HIS A 317 12.11 3.04 -7.82
C HIS A 317 10.62 2.71 -7.81
N ILE A 318 9.77 3.53 -7.17
CA ILE A 318 8.31 3.44 -7.27
C ILE A 318 7.77 4.83 -7.67
N PRO A 319 7.87 5.19 -8.96
CA PRO A 319 7.53 6.53 -9.44
C PRO A 319 6.06 6.89 -9.29
N GLU A 320 5.20 5.89 -9.30
CA GLU A 320 3.74 5.99 -9.19
C GLU A 320 3.19 4.75 -8.50
N PHE A 321 2.02 4.83 -7.91
CA PHE A 321 1.28 3.69 -7.39
C PHE A 321 -0.07 3.51 -8.12
N ALA A 322 -0.78 2.40 -7.84
CA ALA A 322 -1.98 1.99 -8.59
C ALA A 322 -1.72 1.84 -10.10
N ARG A 323 -0.57 1.25 -10.46
CA ARG A 323 -0.07 1.12 -11.83
C ARG A 323 -0.56 -0.13 -12.56
N GLY A 324 -1.20 -1.06 -11.85
CA GLY A 324 -1.63 -2.35 -12.38
C GLY A 324 -2.96 -2.33 -13.15
N GLY A 325 -3.46 -1.14 -13.51
CA GLY A 325 -4.78 -0.99 -14.14
C GLY A 325 -5.94 -1.03 -13.15
N ILE A 326 -5.65 -1.18 -11.84
CA ILE A 326 -6.64 -1.17 -10.77
C ILE A 326 -6.51 0.16 -10.02
N ALA A 327 -7.57 0.98 -10.08
CA ALA A 327 -7.57 2.25 -9.37
C ALA A 327 -7.71 2.04 -7.87
N THR A 328 -6.93 2.77 -7.10
CA THR A 328 -7.01 2.77 -5.64
C THR A 328 -8.01 3.79 -5.14
N LYS A 329 -8.68 3.50 -4.03
CA LYS A 329 -9.57 4.47 -3.39
C LYS A 329 -8.71 5.55 -2.70
N MET A 330 -8.97 6.83 -3.02
CA MET A 330 -8.23 7.98 -2.50
C MET A 330 -9.01 8.75 -1.45
N SER A 331 -10.35 8.68 -1.49
CA SER A 331 -11.17 9.30 -0.46
C SER A 331 -12.44 8.53 -0.14
N TRP A 332 -12.97 8.77 1.08
CA TRP A 332 -14.22 8.21 1.57
C TRP A 332 -14.91 9.20 2.52
N ASP A 333 -16.06 9.73 2.10
CA ASP A 333 -16.84 10.66 2.90
C ASP A 333 -18.10 9.99 3.49
N TRP A 334 -18.03 9.63 4.76
CA TRP A 334 -19.16 9.05 5.49
C TRP A 334 -20.28 10.05 5.78
N SER A 335 -20.00 11.36 5.80
CA SER A 335 -21.02 12.37 6.10
C SER A 335 -22.11 12.46 5.04
N THR A 336 -21.86 11.90 3.86
CA THR A 336 -22.82 11.87 2.74
C THR A 336 -23.63 10.59 2.67
N ALA A 337 -23.33 9.60 3.52
CA ALA A 337 -24.04 8.33 3.56
C ALA A 337 -25.52 8.53 3.96
N GLY A 338 -26.38 7.57 3.59
CA GLY A 338 -27.79 7.56 3.97
C GLY A 338 -28.75 8.21 2.98
N LYS A 339 -28.27 8.78 1.86
CA LYS A 339 -29.20 9.31 0.84
C LYS A 339 -29.94 8.16 0.17
N LEU A 340 -31.25 8.31 0.04
CA LEU A 340 -32.13 7.36 -0.61
C LEU A 340 -32.58 7.92 -1.97
N ASP A 341 -33.05 7.04 -2.85
CA ASP A 341 -33.67 7.46 -4.10
C ASP A 341 -35.07 8.03 -3.88
N LYS A 342 -35.76 8.44 -4.96
CA LYS A 342 -37.11 8.99 -4.93
C LYS A 342 -38.17 8.01 -4.35
N ASP A 343 -37.88 6.72 -4.36
CA ASP A 343 -38.77 5.68 -3.87
C ASP A 343 -38.38 5.22 -2.43
N GLY A 344 -37.44 5.93 -1.78
CA GLY A 344 -36.96 5.65 -0.43
C GLY A 344 -36.01 4.43 -0.37
N LYS A 345 -35.44 3.99 -1.49
CA LYS A 345 -34.55 2.83 -1.55
C LYS A 345 -33.09 3.23 -1.55
N PRO A 346 -32.19 2.40 -0.99
CA PRO A 346 -30.76 2.60 -1.09
C PRO A 346 -30.30 2.65 -2.55
N MET A 347 -29.43 3.61 -2.86
CA MET A 347 -28.93 3.85 -4.21
C MET A 347 -27.42 3.70 -4.32
N LYS A 348 -26.95 3.41 -5.53
CA LYS A 348 -25.53 3.44 -5.90
C LYS A 348 -25.36 4.26 -7.17
N LEU A 349 -24.37 5.12 -7.17
CA LEU A 349 -23.95 5.87 -8.35
C LEU A 349 -22.57 5.38 -8.78
N LYS A 350 -22.40 5.27 -10.10
CA LYS A 350 -21.13 4.86 -10.69
C LYS A 350 -20.39 6.06 -11.27
N ASP A 351 -19.05 6.01 -11.23
CA ASP A 351 -18.21 6.91 -12.00
C ASP A 351 -18.16 6.49 -13.49
N SER A 352 -17.46 7.28 -14.31
CA SER A 352 -17.30 7.02 -15.75
C SER A 352 -16.57 5.69 -16.03
N ALA A 353 -15.86 5.11 -15.07
CA ALA A 353 -15.19 3.82 -15.19
C ALA A 353 -16.02 2.66 -14.58
N GLY A 354 -17.28 2.89 -14.21
CA GLY A 354 -18.19 1.88 -13.68
C GLY A 354 -17.95 1.51 -12.21
N ARG A 355 -17.12 2.27 -11.48
CA ARG A 355 -16.85 2.05 -10.05
C ARG A 355 -17.89 2.78 -9.20
N ASP A 356 -18.11 2.31 -7.97
CA ASP A 356 -19.00 3.01 -7.04
C ASP A 356 -18.42 4.40 -6.71
N ALA A 357 -19.06 5.48 -7.15
CA ALA A 357 -18.75 6.84 -6.75
C ALA A 357 -19.53 7.24 -5.51
N TYR A 358 -20.72 6.66 -5.32
CA TYR A 358 -21.57 6.80 -4.15
C TYR A 358 -22.26 5.47 -3.82
N ASP A 359 -22.45 5.20 -2.55
CA ASP A 359 -23.27 4.09 -2.01
C ASP A 359 -24.00 4.61 -0.77
N SER A 360 -25.33 4.49 -0.71
CA SER A 360 -26.13 4.91 0.45
C SER A 360 -25.62 4.37 1.78
N LYS A 361 -25.09 3.15 1.78
CA LYS A 361 -24.51 2.52 2.95
C LYS A 361 -23.17 3.12 3.41
N LYS A 362 -22.51 3.90 2.55
CA LYS A 362 -21.09 4.26 2.74
C LYS A 362 -20.76 5.72 2.44
N GLY A 363 -21.54 6.41 1.62
CA GLY A 363 -21.27 7.78 1.16
C GLY A 363 -20.46 7.85 -0.13
N ASP A 364 -19.74 8.95 -0.33
CA ASP A 364 -19.01 9.27 -1.55
C ASP A 364 -17.59 8.70 -1.56
N PHE A 365 -17.12 8.34 -2.75
CA PHE A 365 -15.77 7.80 -3.00
C PHE A 365 -15.09 8.50 -4.17
N LYS A 366 -13.76 8.55 -4.10
CA LYS A 366 -12.90 8.87 -5.25
C LYS A 366 -11.85 7.80 -5.44
N TYR A 367 -11.62 7.45 -6.71
CA TYR A 367 -10.60 6.47 -7.11
C TYR A 367 -9.65 7.12 -8.10
N GLU A 368 -8.37 6.77 -7.99
CA GLU A 368 -7.33 7.23 -8.91
C GLU A 368 -6.41 6.08 -9.29
N ALA A 369 -5.78 6.17 -10.46
CA ALA A 369 -4.77 5.24 -10.95
C ALA A 369 -3.55 6.01 -11.42
N ASN A 370 -2.39 5.34 -11.45
CA ASN A 370 -1.11 5.94 -11.82
C ASN A 370 -0.81 7.23 -11.02
N VAL A 371 -0.95 7.12 -9.70
CA VAL A 371 -0.89 8.28 -8.80
C VAL A 371 0.56 8.57 -8.44
N ILE A 372 0.96 9.82 -8.59
CA ILE A 372 2.23 10.32 -8.08
C ILE A 372 2.16 10.38 -6.55
N PRO A 373 3.08 9.73 -5.81
CA PRO A 373 3.10 9.77 -4.36
C PRO A 373 3.27 11.20 -3.81
N GLU A 374 2.76 11.43 -2.62
CA GLU A 374 3.24 12.50 -1.75
C GLU A 374 4.52 12.03 -1.04
N TYR A 375 5.33 12.97 -0.55
CA TYR A 375 6.63 12.65 0.03
C TYR A 375 6.78 13.28 1.41
N ILE A 376 7.31 12.49 2.36
CA ILE A 376 7.53 12.95 3.74
C ILE A 376 8.90 12.50 4.26
N TRP A 377 9.46 13.24 5.22
CA TRP A 377 10.54 12.74 6.05
C TRP A 377 10.01 11.67 7.00
N PHE A 378 10.74 10.56 7.12
CA PHE A 378 10.33 9.44 7.94
C PHE A 378 11.54 8.73 8.57
N ASN A 379 11.51 8.57 9.90
CA ASN A 379 12.57 7.95 10.70
C ASN A 379 12.23 6.55 11.23
N GLY A 380 11.08 5.99 10.86
CA GLY A 380 10.59 4.69 11.35
C GLY A 380 9.51 4.80 12.44
N LYS A 381 9.31 5.97 13.05
CA LYS A 381 8.35 6.15 14.12
C LYS A 381 7.02 6.68 13.62
N VAL A 382 5.94 6.00 13.97
CA VAL A 382 4.57 6.34 13.57
C VAL A 382 3.68 6.40 14.81
N ASN A 383 3.02 7.55 15.01
CA ASN A 383 2.00 7.74 16.05
C ASN A 383 0.60 7.58 15.44
N TYR A 384 -0.35 7.11 16.25
CA TYR A 384 -1.74 6.94 15.84
C TYR A 384 -2.69 7.75 16.72
N THR A 385 -3.69 8.33 16.10
CA THR A 385 -4.88 8.83 16.80
C THR A 385 -5.73 7.62 17.20
N LEU A 386 -5.88 7.44 18.51
CA LEU A 386 -6.66 6.34 19.08
C LEU A 386 -8.05 6.85 19.48
N ARG A 387 -8.96 5.92 19.86
CA ARG A 387 -10.34 6.23 20.23
C ARG A 387 -10.45 7.35 21.27
N ASP A 388 -9.59 7.31 22.29
CA ASP A 388 -9.66 8.24 23.43
C ASP A 388 -8.82 9.53 23.22
N THR A 389 -8.19 9.68 22.03
CA THR A 389 -7.40 10.88 21.69
C THR A 389 -8.31 12.08 21.50
N LYS A 390 -8.03 13.18 22.19
CA LYS A 390 -8.74 14.45 22.01
C LYS A 390 -8.35 15.09 20.69
N LEU A 391 -9.36 15.51 19.93
CA LEU A 391 -9.23 16.09 18.60
C LEU A 391 -9.41 17.61 18.65
N ASP A 392 -8.82 18.28 17.69
CA ASP A 392 -9.19 19.63 17.29
C ASP A 392 -10.01 19.54 15.98
N PRO A 393 -11.35 19.60 16.04
CA PRO A 393 -12.19 19.39 14.86
C PRO A 393 -12.10 20.52 13.82
N SER A 394 -11.44 21.63 14.13
CA SER A 394 -11.13 22.70 13.17
C SER A 394 -10.00 22.33 12.20
N ARG A 395 -9.27 21.26 12.48
CA ARG A 395 -8.12 20.81 11.72
C ARG A 395 -8.39 19.45 11.07
N ILE A 396 -7.60 19.10 10.06
CA ILE A 396 -7.60 17.75 9.51
C ILE A 396 -6.94 16.80 10.53
N ILE A 397 -7.66 15.77 10.94
CA ILE A 397 -7.19 14.78 11.90
C ILE A 397 -6.33 13.75 11.19
N ARG A 398 -5.08 13.66 11.57
CA ARG A 398 -4.18 12.61 11.09
C ARG A 398 -4.41 11.35 11.89
N ILE A 399 -5.01 10.33 11.25
CA ILE A 399 -5.21 9.00 11.85
C ILE A 399 -3.86 8.36 12.22
N ASN A 400 -2.84 8.61 11.40
CA ASN A 400 -1.46 8.30 11.74
C ASN A 400 -0.54 9.45 11.33
N SER A 401 0.54 9.64 12.09
CA SER A 401 1.54 10.68 11.87
C SER A 401 2.92 10.05 11.84
N PHE A 402 3.63 10.25 10.74
CA PHE A 402 4.99 9.81 10.54
C PHE A 402 5.95 10.87 11.08
N GLU A 403 6.88 10.46 11.93
CA GLU A 403 7.92 11.36 12.45
C GLU A 403 9.14 11.36 11.52
N GLY A 404 9.78 12.51 11.41
CA GLY A 404 11.02 12.67 10.68
C GLY A 404 11.34 14.13 10.41
N ALA A 405 12.63 14.42 10.28
CA ALA A 405 13.16 15.75 10.00
C ALA A 405 14.39 15.64 9.09
N PRO A 406 14.72 16.69 8.32
CA PRO A 406 15.87 16.69 7.41
C PRO A 406 17.22 16.52 8.13
N ASP A 407 17.31 16.96 9.38
CA ASP A 407 18.55 17.10 10.14
C ASP A 407 18.66 16.10 11.30
N ASP A 408 17.75 15.15 11.45
CA ASP A 408 17.75 14.20 12.57
C ASP A 408 18.77 13.05 12.39
N GLY A 409 19.46 13.00 11.26
CA GLY A 409 20.48 12.00 10.95
C GLY A 409 19.94 10.58 10.69
N LYS A 410 18.62 10.38 10.76
CA LYS A 410 17.95 9.07 10.64
C LYS A 410 16.90 9.04 9.54
N SER A 411 16.20 10.16 9.34
CA SER A 411 15.10 10.24 8.40
C SER A 411 15.56 10.13 6.95
N LYS A 412 14.71 9.47 6.18
CA LYS A 412 14.77 9.52 4.70
C LYS A 412 13.45 10.03 4.16
N VAL A 413 13.49 10.59 2.96
CA VAL A 413 12.26 10.97 2.23
C VAL A 413 11.61 9.71 1.68
N TRP A 414 10.34 9.51 2.02
CA TRP A 414 9.55 8.34 1.62
C TRP A 414 8.35 8.73 0.79
N PRO A 415 8.01 7.93 -0.24
CA PRO A 415 6.74 8.07 -0.96
C PRO A 415 5.60 7.53 -0.11
N ILE A 416 4.49 8.27 -0.07
CA ILE A 416 3.27 7.87 0.64
C ILE A 416 2.04 8.07 -0.23
N LYS A 417 1.04 7.21 -0.01
CA LYS A 417 -0.35 7.46 -0.36
C LYS A 417 -1.01 8.18 0.81
N VAL A 418 -1.70 9.28 0.56
CA VAL A 418 -2.57 9.93 1.56
C VAL A 418 -4.01 9.60 1.24
N PHE A 419 -4.65 8.85 2.13
CA PHE A 419 -6.08 8.55 2.05
C PHE A 419 -6.85 9.59 2.84
N ARG A 420 -7.76 10.29 2.18
CA ARG A 420 -8.58 11.34 2.79
C ARG A 420 -9.96 10.80 3.16
N GLY A 421 -10.42 11.13 4.35
CA GLY A 421 -11.71 10.66 4.85
C GLY A 421 -12.50 11.76 5.54
N LYS A 422 -13.79 11.48 5.76
CA LYS A 422 -14.63 12.24 6.66
C LYS A 422 -15.41 11.28 7.53
N GLN A 423 -15.23 11.35 8.85
CA GLN A 423 -15.64 10.33 9.80
C GLN A 423 -16.43 10.94 10.96
N PRO A 424 -17.32 10.16 11.61
CA PRO A 424 -18.05 10.64 12.77
C PRO A 424 -17.12 10.84 13.97
N TYR A 425 -17.36 11.91 14.71
CA TYR A 425 -16.76 12.20 16.01
C TYR A 425 -17.80 12.71 17.00
N ASP A 426 -17.56 12.50 18.28
CA ASP A 426 -18.39 13.02 19.36
C ASP A 426 -18.07 14.49 19.59
N THR A 427 -19.07 15.36 19.41
CA THR A 427 -18.88 16.83 19.47
C THR A 427 -18.76 17.35 20.91
N ALA A 428 -19.25 16.62 21.89
CA ALA A 428 -19.13 16.98 23.30
C ALA A 428 -17.77 16.59 23.88
N THR A 429 -17.21 15.44 23.45
CA THR A 429 -15.97 14.92 23.97
C THR A 429 -14.77 15.18 23.06
N ASN A 430 -15.00 15.55 21.80
CA ASN A 430 -13.99 15.70 20.75
C ASN A 430 -13.14 14.42 20.57
N THR A 431 -13.78 13.26 20.39
CA THR A 431 -13.13 11.97 20.15
C THR A 431 -13.75 11.28 18.95
N LEU A 432 -12.98 10.44 18.24
CA LEU A 432 -13.52 9.66 17.13
C LEU A 432 -14.55 8.64 17.62
N LEU A 433 -15.58 8.42 16.81
CA LEU A 433 -16.64 7.46 17.07
C LEU A 433 -16.49 6.21 16.19
N ILE A 434 -16.91 5.07 16.73
CA ILE A 434 -16.94 3.78 16.03
C ILE A 434 -18.40 3.44 15.77
N PRO A 435 -18.86 3.45 14.50
CA PRO A 435 -20.22 3.02 14.19
C PRO A 435 -20.33 1.50 14.10
N HIS A 436 -21.45 0.95 14.52
CA HIS A 436 -21.91 -0.39 14.17
C HIS A 436 -22.47 -0.35 12.75
N THR A 437 -21.69 -0.82 11.75
CA THR A 437 -22.11 -0.68 10.35
C THR A 437 -22.73 -1.94 9.78
N PHE A 438 -22.21 -3.10 10.15
CA PHE A 438 -22.62 -4.40 9.62
C PHE A 438 -23.44 -5.20 10.66
N GLY A 439 -24.57 -5.73 10.23
CA GLY A 439 -25.51 -6.55 11.00
C GLY A 439 -26.88 -6.49 10.37
N ASP A 440 -27.75 -7.41 10.78
CA ASP A 440 -29.17 -7.45 10.38
C ASP A 440 -30.07 -6.88 11.50
N ASP A 441 -29.48 -6.42 12.60
CA ASP A 441 -30.17 -5.83 13.73
C ASP A 441 -30.52 -4.35 13.49
N ASP A 442 -31.39 -3.82 14.36
CA ASP A 442 -31.94 -2.46 14.27
C ASP A 442 -30.90 -1.36 14.61
N SER A 443 -29.70 -1.72 15.04
CA SER A 443 -28.62 -0.76 15.30
C SER A 443 -27.57 -0.72 14.19
N ALA A 444 -27.61 -1.64 13.22
CA ALA A 444 -26.63 -1.69 12.13
C ALA A 444 -26.92 -0.60 11.09
N TYR A 445 -25.99 0.32 10.88
CA TYR A 445 -26.17 1.45 9.95
C TYR A 445 -26.54 1.01 8.54
N TRP A 446 -25.98 -0.08 8.04
CA TRP A 446 -26.26 -0.57 6.69
C TRP A 446 -27.67 -1.16 6.52
N SER A 447 -28.38 -1.37 7.62
CA SER A 447 -29.76 -1.87 7.63
C SER A 447 -30.78 -0.76 7.87
N ASN A 448 -30.45 0.24 8.70
CA ASN A 448 -31.41 1.25 9.15
C ASN A 448 -31.06 2.71 8.78
N PHE A 449 -29.84 3.00 8.35
CA PHE A 449 -29.32 4.35 8.03
C PHE A 449 -29.42 5.36 9.18
N ASN A 450 -29.46 4.88 10.43
CA ASN A 450 -29.57 5.71 11.63
C ASN A 450 -28.20 5.82 12.33
N TRP A 451 -27.62 7.01 12.28
CA TRP A 451 -26.32 7.26 12.90
C TRP A 451 -26.34 7.18 14.42
N ASP A 452 -27.40 7.69 15.09
CA ASP A 452 -27.49 7.69 16.55
C ASP A 452 -27.44 6.26 17.10
N LYS A 453 -28.29 5.36 16.58
CA LYS A 453 -28.31 3.95 16.96
C LYS A 453 -26.98 3.26 16.66
N ALA A 454 -26.41 3.53 15.47
CA ALA A 454 -25.17 2.89 15.04
C ALA A 454 -23.96 3.34 15.87
N LEU A 455 -23.91 4.61 16.24
CA LEU A 455 -22.82 5.16 17.06
C LEU A 455 -22.94 4.70 18.52
N GLU A 456 -24.13 4.67 19.09
CA GLU A 456 -24.38 4.15 20.44
C GLU A 456 -23.97 2.68 20.55
N ALA A 457 -24.48 1.83 19.67
CA ALA A 457 -24.16 0.40 19.64
C ALA A 457 -22.66 0.15 19.36
N GLY A 458 -22.07 0.89 18.43
CA GLY A 458 -20.68 0.76 18.05
C GLY A 458 -19.73 1.15 19.19
N MET A 459 -19.97 2.27 19.85
CA MET A 459 -19.16 2.71 20.98
C MET A 459 -19.31 1.79 22.18
N LYS A 460 -20.50 1.31 22.48
CA LYS A 460 -20.75 0.32 23.53
C LYS A 460 -19.93 -0.95 23.28
N ALA A 461 -20.00 -1.53 22.08
CA ALA A 461 -19.23 -2.73 21.71
C ALA A 461 -17.71 -2.49 21.72
N ALA A 462 -17.27 -1.27 21.50
CA ALA A 462 -15.86 -0.88 21.58
C ALA A 462 -15.39 -0.56 23.01
N GLY A 463 -16.26 -0.70 24.04
CA GLY A 463 -15.95 -0.33 25.43
C GLY A 463 -15.74 1.18 25.61
N GLY A 464 -16.39 2.01 24.79
CA GLY A 464 -16.39 3.46 24.85
C GLY A 464 -17.76 4.02 25.21
N SER A 465 -17.87 5.36 25.25
CA SER A 465 -19.12 6.08 25.46
C SER A 465 -19.45 6.99 24.28
N PHE A 466 -20.72 7.27 24.09
CA PHE A 466 -21.24 8.23 23.16
C PHE A 466 -22.13 9.25 23.89
N SER A 467 -21.91 10.53 23.65
CA SER A 467 -22.64 11.60 24.35
C SER A 467 -24.07 11.84 23.82
N GLY A 468 -24.43 11.20 22.69
CA GLY A 468 -25.63 11.49 21.93
C GLY A 468 -25.47 12.67 20.96
N GLN A 469 -24.27 13.26 20.86
CA GLN A 469 -23.99 14.38 19.96
C GLN A 469 -22.84 14.03 19.03
N TYR A 470 -23.05 14.08 17.73
CA TYR A 470 -22.01 13.79 16.76
C TYR A 470 -21.94 14.82 15.64
N GLY A 471 -20.77 14.87 15.04
CA GLY A 471 -20.48 15.60 13.81
C GLY A 471 -19.53 14.78 12.94
N PHE A 472 -19.07 15.37 11.84
CA PHE A 472 -18.12 14.72 10.96
C PHE A 472 -16.86 15.58 10.82
N VAL A 473 -15.71 14.95 11.00
CA VAL A 473 -14.41 15.61 10.91
C VAL A 473 -13.60 15.06 9.75
N SER A 474 -12.85 15.93 9.07
CA SER A 474 -11.94 15.54 8.00
C SER A 474 -10.73 14.81 8.57
N THR A 475 -10.35 13.71 7.93
CA THR A 475 -9.26 12.84 8.37
C THR A 475 -8.30 12.52 7.24
N GLU A 476 -7.04 12.30 7.57
CA GLU A 476 -6.01 11.77 6.67
C GLU A 476 -5.33 10.56 7.30
N MET A 477 -5.03 9.56 6.46
CA MET A 477 -4.24 8.39 6.84
C MET A 477 -3.20 8.11 5.79
N SER A 478 -1.94 8.06 6.20
CA SER A 478 -0.80 7.89 5.30
C SER A 478 -0.36 6.42 5.21
N TRP A 479 0.02 6.00 4.02
CA TRP A 479 0.47 4.66 3.69
C TRP A 479 1.80 4.73 2.96
N PRO A 480 2.91 4.21 3.53
CA PRO A 480 4.16 4.09 2.79
C PRO A 480 3.96 3.22 1.55
N ILE A 481 4.49 3.66 0.43
CA ILE A 481 4.49 2.94 -0.84
C ILE A 481 5.77 2.12 -0.93
N THR A 482 5.63 0.79 -1.00
CA THR A 482 6.75 -0.15 -0.86
C THR A 482 6.74 -1.30 -1.86
N HIS A 483 5.69 -1.45 -2.66
CA HIS A 483 5.51 -2.49 -3.67
C HIS A 483 5.33 -1.87 -5.06
N MET A 484 5.21 -2.70 -6.09
CA MET A 484 5.16 -2.29 -7.49
C MET A 484 6.45 -1.58 -7.91
N VAL A 485 7.59 -2.20 -7.60
CA VAL A 485 8.92 -1.67 -7.94
C VAL A 485 9.12 -1.66 -9.45
N ALA A 486 9.31 -0.47 -10.01
CA ALA A 486 9.52 -0.30 -11.44
C ALA A 486 10.85 -0.94 -11.90
N PRO A 487 10.96 -1.38 -13.17
CA PRO A 487 12.24 -1.66 -13.78
C PRO A 487 13.21 -0.48 -13.62
N LYS A 488 14.52 -0.75 -13.58
CA LYS A 488 15.54 0.30 -13.38
C LYS A 488 15.44 1.44 -14.39
N ASP A 489 15.01 1.14 -15.62
CA ASP A 489 14.93 2.10 -16.70
C ASP A 489 13.68 3.00 -16.61
N ASP A 490 12.70 2.59 -15.79
CA ASP A 490 11.49 3.34 -15.46
C ASP A 490 11.57 4.04 -14.09
N ALA A 491 12.71 3.96 -13.40
CA ALA A 491 12.95 4.72 -12.18
C ALA A 491 12.98 6.23 -12.48
N LEU A 492 12.72 7.07 -11.46
CA LEU A 492 12.75 8.52 -11.63
C LEU A 492 14.09 9.01 -12.21
N THR A 493 14.01 9.84 -13.23
CA THR A 493 15.17 10.48 -13.84
C THR A 493 15.65 11.69 -13.01
N CYS A 494 16.89 12.09 -13.21
CA CYS A 494 17.46 13.29 -12.55
C CYS A 494 16.58 14.53 -12.77
N GLN A 495 16.08 14.71 -13.99
CA GLN A 495 15.29 15.88 -14.38
C GLN A 495 13.91 15.92 -13.68
N GLN A 496 13.31 14.76 -13.36
CA GLN A 496 12.03 14.73 -12.66
C GLN A 496 12.11 15.25 -11.22
N CYS A 497 13.31 15.25 -10.63
CA CYS A 497 13.56 15.85 -9.31
C CYS A 497 14.26 17.20 -9.41
N HIS A 498 15.27 17.34 -10.29
CA HIS A 498 16.13 18.53 -10.40
C HIS A 498 15.60 19.59 -11.39
N GLY A 499 14.51 19.32 -12.08
CA GLY A 499 13.83 20.29 -12.94
C GLY A 499 12.96 21.27 -12.15
N ALA A 500 12.45 22.29 -12.82
CA ALA A 500 11.42 23.17 -12.27
C ALA A 500 10.16 22.36 -11.93
N ASN A 501 9.56 22.61 -10.77
CA ASN A 501 8.44 21.83 -10.23
C ASN A 501 8.76 20.33 -10.07
N GLY A 502 9.96 20.02 -9.58
CA GLY A 502 10.43 18.66 -9.36
C GLY A 502 9.58 17.90 -8.33
N ARG A 503 9.66 16.57 -8.39
CA ARG A 503 8.86 15.66 -7.54
C ARG A 503 8.95 15.97 -6.04
N LEU A 504 10.10 16.45 -5.57
CA LEU A 504 10.37 16.69 -4.16
C LEU A 504 10.29 18.17 -3.75
N ASP A 505 9.79 19.04 -4.62
CA ASP A 505 9.75 20.50 -4.37
C ASP A 505 8.98 20.89 -3.10
N LYS A 506 8.00 20.09 -2.70
CA LYS A 506 7.19 20.32 -1.48
C LYS A 506 7.82 19.75 -0.22
N VAL A 507 8.94 19.02 -0.32
CA VAL A 507 9.62 18.43 0.84
C VAL A 507 10.52 19.49 1.47
N PRO A 508 10.28 19.89 2.72
CA PRO A 508 11.11 20.90 3.38
C PRO A 508 12.52 20.36 3.69
N GLY A 509 13.51 21.24 3.71
CA GLY A 509 14.89 20.88 4.11
C GLY A 509 15.70 20.10 3.07
N LEU A 510 15.18 19.93 1.85
CA LEU A 510 15.96 19.48 0.69
C LEU A 510 16.31 20.68 -0.18
N TYR A 511 17.58 20.78 -0.59
CA TYR A 511 17.98 21.69 -1.65
C TYR A 511 17.57 21.09 -3.01
N MET A 512 16.70 21.79 -3.72
CA MET A 512 16.22 21.38 -5.04
C MET A 512 16.70 22.41 -6.07
N PRO A 513 17.60 22.05 -7.00
CA PRO A 513 18.17 23.00 -7.96
C PRO A 513 17.13 23.79 -8.74
N GLY A 514 15.99 23.16 -9.10
CA GLY A 514 14.91 23.84 -9.83
C GLY A 514 14.12 24.86 -8.99
N ARG A 515 14.06 24.67 -7.66
CA ARG A 515 13.33 25.53 -6.73
C ARG A 515 14.24 26.58 -6.06
N ASP A 516 15.40 26.13 -5.60
CA ASP A 516 16.25 26.88 -4.67
C ASP A 516 17.43 27.57 -5.38
N ALA A 517 17.52 27.47 -6.72
CA ALA A 517 18.52 28.18 -7.51
C ALA A 517 18.42 29.70 -7.29
N ASN A 518 19.56 30.35 -7.10
CA ASN A 518 19.60 31.79 -6.98
C ASN A 518 19.85 32.43 -8.35
N PRO A 519 18.85 33.04 -9.00
CA PRO A 519 18.97 33.56 -10.36
C PRO A 519 20.05 34.67 -10.49
N TRP A 520 20.35 35.36 -9.39
CA TRP A 520 21.42 36.40 -9.41
C TRP A 520 22.81 35.77 -9.43
N LEU A 521 23.04 34.68 -8.70
CA LEU A 521 24.33 33.95 -8.77
C LEU A 521 24.55 33.35 -10.14
N ASP A 522 23.51 32.80 -10.75
CA ASP A 522 23.58 32.26 -12.11
C ASP A 522 23.91 33.36 -13.13
N LYS A 523 23.21 34.50 -13.07
CA LYS A 523 23.46 35.64 -13.94
C LYS A 523 24.86 36.21 -13.73
N ALA A 524 25.31 36.35 -12.49
CA ALA A 524 26.66 36.83 -12.17
C ALA A 524 27.73 35.84 -12.68
N GLY A 525 27.53 34.54 -12.49
CA GLY A 525 28.41 33.49 -12.97
C GLY A 525 28.56 33.51 -14.49
N TRP A 526 27.45 33.59 -15.22
CA TRP A 526 27.47 33.72 -16.69
C TRP A 526 28.10 35.04 -17.13
N GLY A 527 27.86 36.14 -16.42
CA GLY A 527 28.49 37.41 -16.68
C GLY A 527 30.02 37.35 -16.55
N ILE A 528 30.51 36.75 -15.48
CA ILE A 528 31.95 36.52 -15.26
C ILE A 528 32.54 35.62 -16.35
N ALA A 529 31.87 34.52 -16.68
CA ALA A 529 32.33 33.62 -17.74
C ALA A 529 32.44 34.32 -19.09
N LEU A 530 31.45 35.15 -19.45
CA LEU A 530 31.44 35.92 -20.68
C LEU A 530 32.58 36.97 -20.69
N LEU A 531 32.76 37.72 -19.60
CA LEU A 531 33.81 38.69 -19.47
C LEU A 531 35.21 38.05 -19.58
N THR A 532 35.39 36.90 -18.95
CA THR A 532 36.62 36.11 -19.05
C THR A 532 36.90 35.69 -20.49
N LEU A 533 35.89 35.16 -21.18
CA LEU A 533 36.00 34.78 -22.58
C LEU A 533 36.38 35.98 -23.48
N LEU A 534 35.70 37.09 -23.30
CA LEU A 534 36.00 38.32 -24.05
C LEU A 534 37.43 38.82 -23.77
N GLY A 535 37.85 38.76 -22.50
CA GLY A 535 39.23 39.11 -22.11
C GLY A 535 40.29 38.23 -22.78
N VAL A 536 40.06 36.92 -22.83
CA VAL A 536 40.93 35.95 -23.50
C VAL A 536 40.98 36.22 -25.00
N LEU A 537 39.84 36.46 -25.64
CA LEU A 537 39.78 36.78 -27.08
C LEU A 537 40.47 38.09 -27.39
N ALA A 538 40.23 39.14 -26.59
CA ALA A 538 40.92 40.43 -26.77
C ALA A 538 42.43 40.30 -26.60
N HIS A 539 42.88 39.62 -25.55
CA HIS A 539 44.32 39.39 -25.32
C HIS A 539 44.96 38.59 -26.46
N GLY A 540 44.29 37.51 -26.90
CA GLY A 540 44.73 36.72 -28.04
C GLY A 540 44.83 37.54 -29.33
N GLY A 541 43.80 38.36 -29.61
CA GLY A 541 43.80 39.26 -30.77
C GLY A 541 44.93 40.28 -30.74
N VAL A 542 45.15 40.93 -29.59
CA VAL A 542 46.26 41.86 -29.41
C VAL A 542 47.63 41.17 -29.67
N ARG A 543 47.81 39.95 -29.11
CA ARG A 543 49.06 39.21 -29.36
C ARG A 543 49.29 38.85 -30.83
N ILE A 544 48.23 38.50 -31.55
CA ILE A 544 48.36 38.20 -33.00
C ILE A 544 48.66 39.46 -33.80
N LEU A 545 48.10 40.60 -33.42
CA LEU A 545 48.36 41.88 -34.12
C LEU A 545 49.70 42.48 -33.81
N MET A 546 50.34 42.14 -32.69
CA MET A 546 51.64 42.64 -32.26
C MET A 546 52.77 41.67 -32.56
N ALA A 547 52.52 40.48 -33.06
CA ALA A 547 53.49 39.50 -33.55
C ALA A 547 53.70 39.70 -35.06
#